data_3bf78b5c995738ad9064de501a276ef6
#
_entry.id   3bf78b5c995738ad9064de501a276ef6
#
_cell.length_a   1.000
_cell.length_b   1.000
_cell.length_c   1.000
_cell.angle_alpha   90.00
_cell.angle_beta   90.00
_cell.angle_gamma   90.00
#
_symmetry.space_group_name_H-M   'P 1'
#
loop_
_entity.id
_entity.type
_entity.pdbx_description
1 polymer ?
#
loop_
_entity_poly.entity_id
_entity_poly.type
_entity_poly.pdbx_seq_one_letter_code
_entity_poly.pdbx_strand_id
1 'polypeptide(L)'
;MGHMAKIRRASGVTVETNGPVEIVKEGRVKSDGSGPILTPPRPGRRRGRPGRAGRARVAARSQAIPNEADLIAAAMVDQNLKLVDSVTLRTAPVPAKRPGRRRSRRSGVGSAATDSTLIGVADLGVPLEPGEKAVVLLEQDGVYSWHTPEAEQEVAGNGAAGGKRKSKGKGKRRGVTRATRVAHFRLDIKPVAPPPSRPGGKRKLGFIRKMIGKAVAFIFKVVAKPLIKGVAKWLERDVEEGLVHITDTDPSAWTRDGDQSVPIRSDRATRILLMVHGTFSSTLGSFGSLGGTTEGKAFLKATFRDYDVVVGWDHRTLSVSPLDNAKDILKWFGAQPWPEPPVIDAVAYSRGGLVLRTLVEELMPGSEFEGTLRRAVFVACTNGGTELARPANWNRFADTYINVAAAGVRALCIIPGFTAGANILSEAIRGVGGLVKALANVIVDDNAIPGLAAMNPAGTFVKNLNTQQTGQPTPDEVWYGAITSDFDPDKAAAAGRTMEIPPGLILKLADKGADALAGKPNDLVVHVEAMTQIDPGVGAYVREKLDYGTNGTVHHCRYFHEPDTADALARWLKSN
;
A
#
# COMPACT_ATOMS: atom_id res chain seq x y z
N MET A 1 12.76 -4.21 -38.38
CA MET A 1 13.90 -3.65 -37.66
C MET A 1 13.35 -2.61 -36.69
N GLY A 2 13.38 -2.87 -35.38
CA GLY A 2 12.89 -1.92 -34.38
C GLY A 2 13.86 -0.76 -34.24
N HIS A 3 13.33 0.46 -34.22
CA HIS A 3 14.15 1.65 -33.93
C HIS A 3 14.67 1.58 -32.50
N MET A 4 15.99 1.51 -32.33
CA MET A 4 16.64 1.77 -31.05
C MET A 4 16.71 3.28 -30.86
N ALA A 5 16.06 3.79 -29.82
CA ALA A 5 16.22 5.18 -29.41
C ALA A 5 17.05 5.22 -28.13
N LYS A 6 18.12 6.01 -28.11
CA LYS A 6 18.94 6.25 -26.93
C LYS A 6 18.94 7.73 -26.62
N ILE A 7 18.58 8.10 -25.42
CA ILE A 7 18.68 9.48 -24.95
C ILE A 7 19.42 9.54 -23.61
N ARG A 8 20.13 10.66 -23.40
CA ARG A 8 20.68 11.01 -22.09
C ARG A 8 19.95 12.24 -21.58
N ARG A 9 19.42 12.14 -20.38
CA ARG A 9 18.67 13.23 -19.73
C ARG A 9 19.59 14.17 -18.96
N ALA A 10 19.07 15.35 -18.60
CA ALA A 10 19.82 16.34 -17.81
C ALA A 10 20.23 15.82 -16.43
N SER A 11 19.47 14.90 -15.85
CA SER A 11 19.76 14.16 -14.62
C SER A 11 20.96 13.20 -14.74
N GLY A 12 21.49 12.99 -15.95
CA GLY A 12 22.51 11.99 -16.25
C GLY A 12 21.94 10.59 -16.52
N VAL A 13 20.64 10.38 -16.31
CA VAL A 13 19.95 9.12 -16.62
C VAL A 13 20.01 8.85 -18.13
N THR A 14 20.35 7.63 -18.50
CA THR A 14 20.29 7.16 -19.90
C THR A 14 19.07 6.27 -20.07
N VAL A 15 18.39 6.41 -21.19
CA VAL A 15 17.23 5.62 -21.57
C VAL A 15 17.45 5.06 -22.96
N GLU A 16 17.38 3.74 -23.08
CA GLU A 16 17.43 3.04 -24.37
C GLU A 16 16.13 2.24 -24.53
N THR A 17 15.51 2.31 -25.70
CA THR A 17 14.26 1.58 -25.94
C THR A 17 14.43 0.66 -27.14
N ASN A 18 13.88 -0.54 -27.01
CA ASN A 18 13.80 -1.55 -28.04
C ASN A 18 12.34 -1.89 -28.37
N GLY A 19 12.07 -2.20 -29.64
CA GLY A 19 10.74 -2.63 -30.09
C GLY A 19 9.76 -1.47 -30.29
N PRO A 20 8.48 -1.64 -29.95
CA PRO A 20 7.44 -0.64 -30.21
C PRO A 20 7.36 0.48 -29.15
N VAL A 21 8.39 0.66 -28.34
CA VAL A 21 8.42 1.66 -27.27
C VAL A 21 9.07 2.95 -27.76
N GLU A 22 8.37 4.07 -27.59
CA GLU A 22 8.87 5.40 -27.88
C GLU A 22 9.02 6.21 -26.59
N ILE A 23 10.11 6.98 -26.49
CA ILE A 23 10.32 7.94 -25.42
C ILE A 23 9.59 9.23 -25.75
N VAL A 24 8.65 9.64 -24.90
CA VAL A 24 7.95 10.91 -25.06
C VAL A 24 8.89 12.03 -24.59
N LYS A 25 9.21 12.95 -25.48
CA LYS A 25 9.92 14.18 -25.12
C LYS A 25 8.94 15.13 -24.44
N GLU A 26 8.83 15.07 -23.12
CA GLU A 26 8.10 16.08 -22.36
C GLU A 26 8.97 17.32 -22.13
N GLY A 27 8.33 18.50 -22.26
CA GLY A 27 8.97 19.76 -21.92
C GLY A 27 9.37 19.79 -20.45
N ARG A 28 10.49 20.43 -20.15
CA ARG A 28 11.13 20.57 -18.83
C ARG A 28 10.11 20.66 -17.70
N VAL A 29 10.06 19.69 -16.82
CA VAL A 29 9.62 19.89 -15.44
C VAL A 29 10.71 20.73 -14.79
N LYS A 30 10.41 21.99 -14.46
CA LYS A 30 11.31 22.82 -13.66
C LYS A 30 11.37 22.20 -12.26
N SER A 31 12.51 21.66 -11.89
CA SER A 31 12.83 21.30 -10.51
C SER A 31 13.29 22.58 -9.78
N ASP A 32 12.38 23.51 -9.58
CA ASP A 32 12.51 24.47 -8.50
C ASP A 32 11.93 23.75 -7.28
N GLY A 33 12.71 23.66 -6.23
CA GLY A 33 12.41 22.89 -5.00
C GLY A 33 11.19 23.37 -4.20
N SER A 34 10.14 23.83 -4.88
CA SER A 34 8.82 24.15 -4.36
C SER A 34 7.83 23.11 -4.89
N GLY A 35 7.69 22.00 -4.14
CA GLY A 35 6.53 21.16 -4.26
C GLY A 35 5.24 21.99 -4.09
N PRO A 36 4.09 21.58 -4.64
CA PRO A 36 2.86 22.30 -4.44
C PRO A 36 2.56 22.39 -2.95
N ILE A 37 2.75 23.58 -2.38
CA ILE A 37 2.36 23.91 -1.01
C ILE A 37 0.83 23.88 -1.03
N LEU A 38 0.25 22.81 -0.51
CA LEU A 38 -1.18 22.76 -0.19
C LEU A 38 -1.40 23.67 1.03
N THR A 39 -1.56 24.96 0.79
CA THR A 39 -2.05 25.90 1.80
C THR A 39 -3.54 25.66 1.97
N PRO A 40 -4.03 25.39 3.20
CA PRO A 40 -5.46 25.29 3.45
C PRO A 40 -6.12 26.65 3.14
N PRO A 41 -7.35 26.66 2.60
CA PRO A 41 -8.04 27.90 2.28
C PRO A 41 -8.31 28.70 3.56
N ARG A 42 -7.82 29.93 3.62
CA ARG A 42 -8.13 30.87 4.70
C ARG A 42 -9.65 31.14 4.74
N PRO A 43 -10.29 31.17 5.91
CA PRO A 43 -11.70 31.49 6.01
C PRO A 43 -11.94 32.95 5.59
N GLY A 44 -12.58 33.11 4.42
CA GLY A 44 -12.94 34.41 3.87
C GLY A 44 -14.06 35.06 4.68
N ARG A 45 -13.80 36.27 5.21
CA ARG A 45 -14.83 37.14 5.80
C ARG A 45 -15.93 37.45 4.78
N ARG A 46 -17.13 36.94 5.01
CA ARG A 46 -18.35 37.37 4.27
C ARG A 46 -18.79 38.73 4.73
N ARG A 47 -18.86 39.70 3.81
CA ARG A 47 -19.81 40.82 3.83
C ARG A 47 -20.34 41.00 2.40
N GLY A 48 -21.68 41.01 2.24
CA GLY A 48 -22.31 41.42 0.98
C GLY A 48 -23.66 40.74 0.71
N ARG A 49 -24.67 41.58 0.60
CA ARG A 49 -26.14 41.47 0.53
C ARG A 49 -26.70 40.52 -0.55
N PRO A 50 -27.99 40.10 -0.42
CA PRO A 50 -28.64 39.15 -1.33
C PRO A 50 -29.21 39.84 -2.60
N GLY A 51 -29.01 39.22 -3.74
CA GLY A 51 -29.60 39.59 -5.02
C GLY A 51 -30.04 38.35 -5.83
N ARG A 52 -31.31 38.33 -6.10
CA ARG A 52 -32.11 37.60 -7.14
C ARG A 52 -31.60 36.27 -7.70
N ALA A 53 -32.51 35.31 -7.58
CA ALA A 53 -32.47 33.97 -8.15
C ALA A 53 -32.20 33.93 -9.65
N GLY A 54 -31.10 33.30 -10.04
CA GLY A 54 -30.88 32.74 -11.36
C GLY A 54 -30.55 31.26 -11.17
N ARG A 55 -31.39 30.37 -11.76
CA ARG A 55 -31.12 28.93 -11.79
C ARG A 55 -29.84 28.67 -12.60
N ALA A 56 -28.69 28.73 -11.94
CA ALA A 56 -27.46 28.20 -12.49
C ALA A 56 -27.45 26.69 -12.23
N ARG A 57 -27.53 25.88 -13.26
CA ARG A 57 -27.11 24.48 -13.26
C ARG A 57 -25.65 24.47 -12.83
N VAL A 58 -25.39 24.13 -11.56
CA VAL A 58 -24.07 23.80 -11.09
C VAL A 58 -23.74 22.46 -11.74
N ALA A 59 -23.06 22.50 -12.89
CA ALA A 59 -22.30 21.37 -13.37
C ALA A 59 -21.26 21.10 -12.26
N ALA A 60 -21.44 20.01 -11.53
CA ALA A 60 -20.40 19.47 -10.65
C ALA A 60 -19.18 19.21 -11.55
N ARG A 61 -18.23 20.15 -11.59
CA ARG A 61 -16.89 19.87 -12.05
C ARG A 61 -16.36 18.83 -11.09
N SER A 62 -16.27 17.57 -11.53
CA SER A 62 -15.41 16.59 -10.90
C SER A 62 -14.03 17.26 -10.80
N GLN A 63 -13.60 17.60 -9.59
CA GLN A 63 -12.22 17.99 -9.37
C GLN A 63 -11.41 16.79 -9.84
N ALA A 64 -10.67 16.96 -10.92
CA ALA A 64 -9.74 15.96 -11.40
C ALA A 64 -8.81 15.67 -10.21
N ILE A 65 -8.80 14.43 -9.75
CA ILE A 65 -7.83 13.95 -8.76
C ILE A 65 -6.46 14.29 -9.33
N PRO A 66 -5.55 14.96 -8.59
CA PRO A 66 -4.17 15.10 -9.01
C PRO A 66 -3.70 13.73 -9.50
N ASN A 67 -2.93 13.69 -10.59
CA ASN A 67 -2.49 12.44 -11.21
C ASN A 67 -2.02 11.49 -10.10
N GLU A 68 -2.70 10.37 -9.90
CA GLU A 68 -2.46 9.41 -8.80
C GLU A 68 -0.98 9.01 -8.73
N ALA A 69 -0.34 8.81 -9.89
CA ALA A 69 1.07 8.51 -9.97
C ALA A 69 1.96 9.62 -9.42
N ASP A 70 1.58 10.89 -9.60
CA ASP A 70 2.31 12.04 -9.03
C ASP A 70 2.10 12.12 -7.51
N LEU A 71 0.92 11.78 -6.99
CA LEU A 71 0.68 11.68 -5.55
C LEU A 71 1.54 10.57 -4.92
N ILE A 72 1.60 9.41 -5.57
CA ILE A 72 2.45 8.30 -5.12
C ILE A 72 3.92 8.72 -5.14
N ALA A 73 4.39 9.35 -6.22
CA ALA A 73 5.76 9.83 -6.31
C ALA A 73 6.08 10.87 -5.23
N ALA A 74 5.16 11.79 -4.94
CA ALA A 74 5.31 12.79 -3.87
C ALA A 74 5.39 12.12 -2.48
N ALA A 75 4.51 11.17 -2.18
CA ALA A 75 4.55 10.43 -0.92
C ALA A 75 5.87 9.63 -0.75
N MET A 76 6.48 9.16 -1.85
CA MET A 76 7.81 8.54 -1.79
C MET A 76 8.91 9.55 -1.49
N VAL A 77 8.81 10.77 -2.00
CA VAL A 77 9.76 11.86 -1.67
C VAL A 77 9.66 12.20 -0.19
N ASP A 78 8.47 12.26 0.39
CA ASP A 78 8.27 12.46 1.83
C ASP A 78 8.94 11.36 2.66
N GLN A 79 9.09 10.16 2.09
CA GLN A 79 9.84 9.05 2.71
C GLN A 79 11.36 9.11 2.45
N ASN A 80 11.89 10.25 2.04
CA ASN A 80 13.31 10.45 1.75
C ASN A 80 13.86 9.60 0.58
N LEU A 81 13.01 9.21 -0.35
CA LEU A 81 13.44 8.76 -1.66
C LEU A 81 13.56 10.00 -2.56
N LYS A 82 14.76 10.31 -3.01
CA LYS A 82 15.00 11.48 -3.87
C LYS A 82 14.52 11.16 -5.29
N LEU A 83 13.45 11.78 -5.75
CA LEU A 83 13.04 11.71 -7.15
C LEU A 83 14.11 12.41 -8.02
N VAL A 84 14.74 11.66 -8.93
CA VAL A 84 15.83 12.15 -9.79
C VAL A 84 15.30 12.53 -11.17
N ASP A 85 14.40 11.70 -11.69
CA ASP A 85 13.82 11.89 -13.03
C ASP A 85 12.49 11.12 -13.14
N SER A 86 11.71 11.50 -14.15
CA SER A 86 10.58 10.72 -14.63
C SER A 86 10.63 10.57 -16.14
N VAL A 87 10.36 9.38 -16.63
CA VAL A 87 10.41 9.06 -18.06
C VAL A 87 9.07 8.55 -18.52
N THR A 88 8.44 9.26 -19.44
CA THR A 88 7.20 8.80 -20.08
C THR A 88 7.54 7.99 -21.33
N LEU A 89 7.01 6.78 -21.35
CA LEU A 89 7.14 5.82 -22.44
C LEU A 89 5.77 5.63 -23.10
N ARG A 90 5.76 5.40 -24.41
CA ARG A 90 4.54 5.05 -25.15
C ARG A 90 4.77 3.78 -25.95
N THR A 91 3.82 2.85 -25.88
CA THR A 91 3.79 1.69 -26.74
C THR A 91 2.97 1.99 -28.00
N ALA A 92 3.52 1.70 -29.18
CA ALA A 92 2.74 1.76 -30.42
C ALA A 92 1.66 0.67 -30.39
N PRO A 93 0.44 0.95 -30.91
CA PRO A 93 -0.58 -0.07 -31.02
C PRO A 93 -0.10 -1.22 -31.91
N VAL A 94 -0.24 -2.45 -31.43
CA VAL A 94 0.03 -3.64 -32.25
C VAL A 94 -0.95 -3.64 -33.44
N PRO A 95 -0.48 -3.61 -34.68
CA PRO A 95 -1.39 -3.68 -35.83
C PRO A 95 -2.14 -5.00 -35.79
N ALA A 96 -3.47 -4.93 -35.72
CA ALA A 96 -4.31 -6.12 -35.78
C ALA A 96 -3.96 -6.90 -37.06
N LYS A 97 -3.51 -8.12 -36.94
CA LYS A 97 -3.32 -9.01 -38.10
C LYS A 97 -4.61 -9.00 -38.91
N ARG A 98 -4.57 -8.51 -40.16
CA ARG A 98 -5.71 -8.61 -41.07
C ARG A 98 -6.07 -10.10 -41.19
N PRO A 99 -7.33 -10.47 -40.97
CA PRO A 99 -7.74 -11.84 -41.18
C PRO A 99 -7.49 -12.16 -42.66
N GLY A 100 -6.44 -12.97 -42.91
CA GLY A 100 -6.18 -13.47 -44.23
C GLY A 100 -7.41 -14.24 -44.72
N ARG A 101 -7.84 -14.01 -45.97
CA ARG A 101 -8.91 -14.77 -46.63
C ARG A 101 -8.61 -16.25 -46.50
N ARG A 102 -9.17 -16.88 -45.48
CA ARG A 102 -9.05 -18.33 -45.29
C ARG A 102 -9.90 -19.04 -46.34
N ARG A 103 -9.24 -19.75 -47.25
CA ARG A 103 -9.84 -20.87 -47.95
C ARG A 103 -10.12 -21.93 -46.87
N SER A 104 -11.35 -22.40 -46.87
CA SER A 104 -11.85 -23.44 -45.97
C SER A 104 -10.99 -24.70 -46.04
N ARG A 105 -10.41 -25.17 -44.92
CA ARG A 105 -10.15 -26.56 -44.61
C ARG A 105 -10.41 -26.84 -43.15
N ARG A 106 -11.20 -27.89 -42.94
CA ARG A 106 -11.67 -28.42 -41.67
C ARG A 106 -10.56 -28.87 -40.74
N SER A 107 -10.92 -28.88 -39.47
CA SER A 107 -10.45 -29.68 -38.34
C SER A 107 -9.36 -29.06 -37.43
N GLY A 108 -9.65 -29.14 -36.14
CA GLY A 108 -8.72 -28.96 -35.04
C GLY A 108 -9.10 -27.86 -34.07
N VAL A 109 -9.66 -28.25 -32.92
CA VAL A 109 -9.78 -27.42 -31.70
C VAL A 109 -8.36 -27.09 -31.26
N GLY A 110 -7.92 -25.85 -31.53
CA GLY A 110 -6.63 -25.34 -31.07
C GLY A 110 -6.90 -24.13 -30.20
N SER A 111 -6.49 -24.20 -28.95
CA SER A 111 -6.49 -23.09 -28.01
C SER A 111 -5.85 -21.86 -28.67
N ALA A 112 -6.52 -20.72 -28.62
CA ALA A 112 -5.96 -19.46 -29.04
C ALA A 112 -4.88 -19.07 -28.03
N ALA A 113 -3.64 -19.52 -28.28
CA ALA A 113 -2.46 -18.97 -27.63
C ALA A 113 -2.40 -17.49 -28.02
N THR A 114 -2.61 -16.60 -27.09
CA THR A 114 -2.32 -15.18 -27.20
C THR A 114 -0.85 -15.01 -27.52
N ASP A 115 -0.56 -14.47 -28.71
CA ASP A 115 0.80 -14.24 -29.23
C ASP A 115 1.47 -13.16 -28.34
N SER A 116 2.21 -13.61 -27.32
CA SER A 116 2.89 -12.79 -26.30
C SER A 116 4.19 -12.12 -26.80
N THR A 117 4.40 -11.99 -28.10
CA THR A 117 5.71 -11.74 -28.72
C THR A 117 6.09 -10.28 -28.98
N LEU A 118 5.36 -9.28 -28.48
CA LEU A 118 5.73 -7.88 -28.64
C LEU A 118 5.82 -7.14 -27.31
N ILE A 119 6.70 -7.63 -26.44
CA ILE A 119 7.11 -6.88 -25.26
C ILE A 119 8.10 -5.80 -25.71
N GLY A 120 7.78 -4.53 -25.44
CA GLY A 120 8.74 -3.46 -25.60
C GLY A 120 9.64 -3.40 -24.36
N VAL A 121 10.91 -3.11 -24.56
CA VAL A 121 11.87 -3.03 -23.47
C VAL A 121 12.41 -1.61 -23.38
N ALA A 122 12.49 -1.08 -22.16
CA ALA A 122 13.21 0.15 -21.86
C ALA A 122 14.35 -0.16 -20.86
N ASP A 123 15.58 0.05 -21.30
CA ASP A 123 16.76 -0.08 -20.48
C ASP A 123 17.14 1.29 -19.91
N LEU A 124 17.25 1.38 -18.58
CA LEU A 124 17.61 2.61 -17.88
C LEU A 124 18.99 2.46 -17.25
N GLY A 125 19.86 3.48 -17.42
CA GLY A 125 21.11 3.61 -16.70
C GLY A 125 21.05 4.81 -15.77
N VAL A 126 21.14 4.58 -14.47
CA VAL A 126 21.06 5.63 -13.43
C VAL A 126 22.43 5.83 -12.79
N PRO A 127 23.09 7.00 -12.97
CA PRO A 127 24.38 7.26 -12.36
C PRO A 127 24.23 7.38 -10.84
N LEU A 128 25.09 6.69 -10.08
CA LEU A 128 25.09 6.67 -8.63
C LEU A 128 26.35 7.28 -8.07
N GLU A 129 26.22 8.11 -7.04
CA GLU A 129 27.31 8.54 -6.20
C GLU A 129 27.69 7.45 -5.17
N PRO A 130 28.89 7.52 -4.56
CA PRO A 130 29.23 6.60 -3.49
C PRO A 130 28.19 6.62 -2.35
N GLY A 131 27.69 5.44 -1.98
CA GLY A 131 26.66 5.30 -0.95
C GLY A 131 25.23 5.55 -1.45
N GLU A 132 25.00 5.81 -2.75
CA GLU A 132 23.67 5.85 -3.32
C GLU A 132 23.25 4.48 -3.89
N LYS A 133 21.96 4.21 -3.83
CA LYS A 133 21.23 3.15 -4.53
C LYS A 133 20.11 3.77 -5.33
N ALA A 134 19.57 3.04 -6.31
CA ALA A 134 18.44 3.49 -7.09
C ALA A 134 17.33 2.44 -7.10
N VAL A 135 16.09 2.92 -7.22
CA VAL A 135 14.89 2.10 -7.48
C VAL A 135 14.02 2.82 -8.51
N VAL A 136 13.25 2.06 -9.26
CA VAL A 136 12.31 2.60 -10.25
C VAL A 136 10.90 2.13 -9.90
N LEU A 137 9.97 3.08 -9.84
CA LEU A 137 8.53 2.81 -9.83
C LEU A 137 8.02 2.96 -11.26
N LEU A 138 7.54 1.89 -11.84
CA LEU A 138 6.89 1.89 -13.14
C LEU A 138 5.38 1.92 -12.93
N GLU A 139 4.73 2.95 -13.47
CA GLU A 139 3.27 3.00 -13.64
C GLU A 139 2.94 2.65 -15.08
N GLN A 140 2.07 1.69 -15.30
CA GLN A 140 1.53 1.36 -16.61
C GLN A 140 0.04 1.07 -16.52
N ASP A 141 -0.79 1.90 -17.15
CA ASP A 141 -2.25 1.73 -17.20
C ASP A 141 -2.91 1.63 -15.81
N GLY A 142 -2.41 2.40 -14.85
CA GLY A 142 -2.88 2.42 -13.45
C GLY A 142 -2.37 1.26 -12.60
N VAL A 143 -1.39 0.50 -13.07
CA VAL A 143 -0.72 -0.57 -12.33
C VAL A 143 0.71 -0.15 -12.00
N TYR A 144 1.10 -0.34 -10.76
CA TYR A 144 2.40 0.02 -10.23
C TYR A 144 3.28 -1.21 -10.04
N SER A 145 4.57 -1.08 -10.35
CA SER A 145 5.58 -2.11 -10.04
C SER A 145 6.91 -1.48 -9.66
N TRP A 146 7.53 -2.05 -8.63
CA TRP A 146 8.85 -1.67 -8.18
C TRP A 146 9.93 -2.49 -8.87
N HIS A 147 10.99 -1.82 -9.30
CA HIS A 147 12.13 -2.45 -9.94
C HIS A 147 13.40 -2.06 -9.17
N THR A 148 14.18 -3.08 -8.80
CA THR A 148 15.56 -2.94 -8.33
C THR A 148 16.51 -3.11 -9.51
N PRO A 149 17.75 -2.59 -9.44
CA PRO A 149 18.70 -2.73 -10.54
C PRO A 149 19.04 -4.21 -10.79
N GLU A 150 19.11 -4.60 -12.06
CA GLU A 150 19.60 -5.93 -12.45
C GLU A 150 21.12 -6.04 -12.26
N ALA A 151 21.84 -4.94 -12.46
CA ALA A 151 23.28 -4.85 -12.28
C ALA A 151 23.71 -3.44 -11.87
N GLU A 152 24.80 -3.36 -11.12
CA GLU A 152 25.53 -2.11 -10.88
C GLU A 152 26.93 -2.25 -11.48
N GLN A 153 27.31 -1.32 -12.37
CA GLN A 153 28.62 -1.32 -13.04
C GLN A 153 29.43 -0.11 -12.61
N GLU A 154 30.70 -0.32 -12.29
CA GLU A 154 31.65 0.78 -12.11
C GLU A 154 32.10 1.31 -13.47
N VAL A 155 31.79 2.57 -13.74
CA VAL A 155 32.28 3.25 -14.92
C VAL A 155 33.55 4.02 -14.54
N ALA A 156 34.69 3.61 -15.11
CA ALA A 156 35.92 4.37 -14.96
C ALA A 156 35.70 5.78 -15.49
N GLY A 157 35.88 6.80 -14.63
CA GLY A 157 35.75 8.18 -15.03
C GLY A 157 36.74 8.48 -16.16
N ASN A 158 36.21 8.68 -17.38
CA ASN A 158 37.02 9.22 -18.48
C ASN A 158 37.52 10.60 -18.08
N GLY A 159 38.72 10.65 -17.50
CA GLY A 159 39.48 11.87 -17.41
C GLY A 159 39.64 12.41 -18.83
N ALA A 160 39.07 13.58 -19.09
CA ALA A 160 39.18 14.24 -20.37
C ALA A 160 40.64 14.18 -20.85
N ALA A 161 40.82 13.51 -21.98
CA ALA A 161 42.07 13.59 -22.73
C ALA A 161 42.23 15.05 -23.23
N GLY A 162 42.68 15.91 -22.34
CA GLY A 162 43.02 17.31 -22.62
C GLY A 162 44.51 17.45 -22.84
N GLY A 163 44.85 17.95 -24.01
CA GLY A 163 46.17 18.10 -24.58
C GLY A 163 47.31 18.53 -23.64
N LYS A 164 48.47 18.00 -23.93
CA LYS A 164 49.75 18.36 -23.34
C LYS A 164 49.98 19.90 -23.40
N ARG A 165 49.77 20.60 -22.30
CA ARG A 165 50.42 21.87 -22.03
C ARG A 165 51.31 21.67 -20.81
N LYS A 166 52.64 21.69 -21.06
CA LYS A 166 53.68 21.77 -20.03
C LYS A 166 53.54 23.09 -19.28
N SER A 167 53.14 23.07 -18.02
CA SER A 167 53.42 24.14 -17.07
C SER A 167 54.06 23.53 -15.82
N LYS A 168 55.29 24.02 -15.53
CA LYS A 168 56.02 23.73 -14.29
C LYS A 168 55.32 24.47 -13.14
N GLY A 169 54.73 23.73 -12.20
CA GLY A 169 54.22 24.31 -10.96
C GLY A 169 54.01 23.19 -9.91
N LYS A 170 54.78 23.28 -8.81
CA LYS A 170 54.71 22.36 -7.67
C LYS A 170 53.34 22.41 -7.01
N GLY A 171 52.67 21.25 -6.85
CA GLY A 171 51.49 21.09 -6.04
C GLY A 171 50.69 19.87 -6.48
N LYS A 172 51.12 18.66 -6.10
CA LYS A 172 50.36 17.40 -6.31
C LYS A 172 49.12 17.40 -5.43
N ARG A 173 47.98 17.94 -5.88
CA ARG A 173 46.67 17.46 -5.48
C ARG A 173 46.31 16.34 -6.44
N ARG A 174 46.47 15.09 -5.98
CA ARG A 174 45.87 13.91 -6.64
C ARG A 174 44.37 14.13 -6.63
N GLY A 175 43.78 14.53 -7.75
CA GLY A 175 42.35 14.43 -7.98
C GLY A 175 41.97 12.96 -7.94
N VAL A 176 41.31 12.53 -6.89
CA VAL A 176 40.70 11.23 -6.83
C VAL A 176 39.57 11.25 -7.88
N THR A 177 39.79 10.58 -9.01
CA THR A 177 38.75 10.28 -9.98
C THR A 177 37.73 9.38 -9.23
N ARG A 178 36.60 9.96 -8.79
CA ARG A 178 35.52 9.21 -8.21
C ARG A 178 34.97 8.29 -9.30
N ALA A 179 35.10 6.99 -9.13
CA ALA A 179 34.42 6.01 -9.95
C ALA A 179 32.90 6.25 -9.81
N THR A 180 32.24 6.54 -10.92
CA THR A 180 30.78 6.69 -10.95
C THR A 180 30.20 5.30 -11.22
N ARG A 181 29.36 4.80 -10.31
CA ARG A 181 28.59 3.56 -10.55
C ARG A 181 27.37 3.91 -11.37
N VAL A 182 26.91 2.96 -12.19
CA VAL A 182 25.65 3.06 -12.93
C VAL A 182 24.79 1.85 -12.57
N ALA A 183 23.59 2.12 -12.07
CA ALA A 183 22.58 1.11 -11.85
C ALA A 183 21.79 0.89 -13.15
N HIS A 184 21.69 -0.34 -13.59
CA HIS A 184 20.98 -0.75 -14.81
C HIS A 184 19.65 -1.39 -14.47
N PHE A 185 18.59 -0.92 -15.13
CA PHE A 185 17.24 -1.45 -15.00
C PHE A 185 16.73 -1.85 -16.38
N ARG A 186 16.06 -2.97 -16.44
CA ARG A 186 15.32 -3.40 -17.60
C ARG A 186 13.84 -3.41 -17.28
N LEU A 187 13.07 -2.62 -18.01
CA LEU A 187 11.63 -2.48 -17.84
C LEU A 187 10.89 -3.10 -19.01
N ASP A 188 10.11 -4.11 -18.73
CA ASP A 188 9.24 -4.74 -19.72
C ASP A 188 7.94 -3.97 -19.83
N ILE A 189 7.76 -3.26 -20.94
CA ILE A 189 6.56 -2.47 -21.23
C ILE A 189 5.59 -3.34 -22.04
N LYS A 190 4.55 -3.81 -21.37
CA LYS A 190 3.53 -4.67 -21.99
C LYS A 190 2.59 -3.83 -22.87
N PRO A 191 2.25 -4.26 -24.09
CA PRO A 191 1.20 -3.61 -24.87
C PRO A 191 -0.16 -3.83 -24.19
N VAL A 192 -1.00 -2.79 -24.17
CA VAL A 192 -2.35 -2.88 -23.64
C VAL A 192 -3.17 -3.87 -24.47
N ALA A 193 -3.65 -4.92 -23.83
CA ALA A 193 -4.62 -5.79 -24.48
C ALA A 193 -5.95 -5.02 -24.69
N PRO A 194 -6.55 -5.04 -25.90
CA PRO A 194 -7.85 -4.44 -26.08
C PRO A 194 -8.89 -5.16 -25.22
N PRO A 195 -9.83 -4.45 -24.60
CA PRO A 195 -10.87 -5.07 -23.80
C PRO A 195 -11.63 -6.11 -24.66
N PRO A 196 -12.09 -7.23 -24.06
CA PRO A 196 -12.79 -8.26 -24.78
C PRO A 196 -13.98 -7.68 -25.51
N SER A 197 -14.08 -7.95 -26.81
CA SER A 197 -15.16 -7.43 -27.65
C SER A 197 -16.46 -8.14 -27.30
N ARG A 198 -17.48 -7.38 -26.86
CA ARG A 198 -18.84 -7.92 -26.78
C ARG A 198 -19.26 -8.45 -28.17
N PRO A 199 -19.86 -9.63 -28.27
CA PRO A 199 -20.38 -10.12 -29.54
C PRO A 199 -21.44 -9.14 -30.08
N GLY A 200 -21.26 -8.61 -31.28
CA GLY A 200 -22.26 -7.79 -31.99
C GLY A 200 -22.01 -6.29 -32.07
N GLY A 201 -20.99 -5.72 -31.43
CA GLY A 201 -20.73 -4.26 -31.51
C GLY A 201 -19.89 -3.85 -32.71
N LYS A 202 -20.45 -3.01 -33.61
CA LYS A 202 -19.69 -2.34 -34.67
C LYS A 202 -18.66 -1.39 -34.05
N ARG A 203 -17.38 -1.70 -34.14
CA ARG A 203 -16.28 -0.85 -33.66
C ARG A 203 -16.17 0.42 -34.47
N LYS A 204 -16.35 1.59 -33.86
CA LYS A 204 -15.97 2.86 -34.48
C LYS A 204 -14.45 3.00 -34.44
N LEU A 205 -13.81 3.13 -35.59
CA LEU A 205 -12.35 3.28 -35.76
C LEU A 205 -11.71 4.40 -34.89
N GLY A 206 -12.49 5.36 -34.44
CA GLY A 206 -12.05 6.47 -33.61
C GLY A 206 -11.65 6.06 -32.16
N PHE A 207 -12.10 4.90 -31.67
CA PHE A 207 -11.79 4.44 -30.33
C PHE A 207 -10.39 3.81 -30.23
N ILE A 208 -9.89 3.23 -31.33
CA ILE A 208 -8.58 2.58 -31.40
C ILE A 208 -7.42 3.59 -31.28
N ARG A 209 -7.62 4.83 -31.71
CA ARG A 209 -6.62 5.91 -31.62
C ARG A 209 -6.33 6.38 -30.17
N LYS A 210 -7.17 6.01 -29.18
CA LYS A 210 -7.05 6.43 -27.78
C LYS A 210 -6.35 5.40 -26.88
N MET A 211 -6.03 4.22 -27.39
CA MET A 211 -5.35 3.15 -26.65
C MET A 211 -3.85 3.12 -26.97
N ILE A 212 -3.18 4.25 -26.81
CA ILE A 212 -1.72 4.26 -26.75
C ILE A 212 -1.38 3.96 -25.30
N GLY A 213 -0.77 2.80 -25.03
CA GLY A 213 -0.29 2.45 -23.70
C GLY A 213 0.73 3.51 -23.25
N LYS A 214 0.41 4.19 -22.16
CA LYS A 214 1.33 5.14 -21.51
C LYS A 214 1.91 4.44 -20.30
N ALA A 215 3.25 4.43 -20.21
CA ALA A 215 3.94 4.03 -19.00
C ALA A 215 4.79 5.21 -18.50
N VAL A 216 4.89 5.36 -17.19
CA VAL A 216 5.73 6.37 -16.55
C VAL A 216 6.68 5.67 -15.59
N ALA A 217 7.98 5.85 -15.80
CA ALA A 217 9.00 5.36 -14.89
C ALA A 217 9.47 6.52 -14.01
N PHE A 218 9.21 6.46 -12.71
CA PHE A 218 9.74 7.38 -11.70
C PHE A 218 11.03 6.79 -11.15
N ILE A 219 12.10 7.54 -11.23
CA ILE A 219 13.45 7.11 -10.86
C ILE A 219 13.82 7.77 -9.55
N PHE A 220 13.99 6.96 -8.52
CA PHE A 220 14.36 7.43 -7.19
C PHE A 220 15.78 7.00 -6.83
N LYS A 221 16.44 7.84 -6.04
CA LYS A 221 17.68 7.51 -5.34
C LYS A 221 17.45 7.49 -3.84
N VAL A 222 18.14 6.59 -3.18
CA VAL A 222 18.18 6.48 -1.73
C VAL A 222 19.62 6.39 -1.26
N VAL A 223 19.94 7.03 -0.15
CA VAL A 223 21.27 6.91 0.46
C VAL A 223 21.34 5.53 1.13
N ALA A 224 22.23 4.68 0.64
CA ALA A 224 22.53 3.41 1.28
C ALA A 224 23.21 3.68 2.63
N LYS A 225 22.61 3.20 3.70
CA LYS A 225 23.28 3.18 5.01
C LYS A 225 23.87 1.80 5.23
N PRO A 226 25.11 1.70 5.72
CA PRO A 226 25.67 0.41 6.09
C PRO A 226 24.77 -0.25 7.14
N LEU A 227 24.67 -1.59 7.08
CA LEU A 227 23.93 -2.45 8.00
C LEU A 227 24.52 -2.31 9.44
N ILE A 228 24.13 -1.26 10.15
CA ILE A 228 24.47 -1.06 11.55
C ILE A 228 23.19 -1.33 12.36
N LYS A 229 23.32 -1.86 13.57
CA LYS A 229 22.22 -1.97 14.54
C LYS A 229 21.42 -0.66 14.57
N GLY A 230 20.15 -0.69 14.12
CA GLY A 230 19.29 0.50 14.02
C GLY A 230 18.80 0.84 12.61
N VAL A 231 19.16 0.08 11.58
CA VAL A 231 18.60 0.27 10.20
C VAL A 231 17.08 0.18 10.21
N ALA A 232 16.53 -0.75 10.99
CA ALA A 232 15.09 -0.90 11.12
C ALA A 232 14.40 0.42 11.55
N LYS A 233 14.93 1.11 12.57
CA LYS A 233 14.38 2.42 13.01
C LYS A 233 14.48 3.52 11.94
N TRP A 234 15.45 3.42 11.03
CA TRP A 234 15.58 4.37 9.93
C TRP A 234 14.54 4.15 8.82
N LEU A 235 14.07 2.91 8.63
CA LEU A 235 13.06 2.61 7.61
C LEU A 235 11.74 3.35 7.87
N GLU A 236 11.34 3.45 9.14
CA GLU A 236 10.08 4.05 9.59
C GLU A 236 10.31 5.22 10.56
N ARG A 237 11.39 5.98 10.39
CA ARG A 237 11.73 7.09 11.31
C ARG A 237 10.69 8.20 11.32
N ASP A 238 9.91 8.31 10.25
CA ASP A 238 8.89 9.35 10.06
C ASP A 238 7.48 8.85 10.48
N VAL A 239 7.38 7.61 11.02
CA VAL A 239 6.15 7.10 11.63
C VAL A 239 6.06 7.63 13.06
N GLU A 240 5.05 8.43 13.32
CA GLU A 240 4.68 8.87 14.64
C GLU A 240 3.92 7.75 15.36
N GLU A 241 4.45 7.31 16.51
CA GLU A 241 3.86 6.22 17.30
C GLU A 241 3.02 6.79 18.45
N GLY A 242 1.99 6.05 18.84
CA GLY A 242 1.18 6.36 20.02
C GLY A 242 -0.32 6.43 19.75
N LEU A 243 -1.02 7.02 20.69
CA LEU A 243 -2.46 7.08 20.74
C LEU A 243 -3.02 8.05 19.68
N VAL A 244 -4.10 7.63 19.04
CA VAL A 244 -4.91 8.45 18.14
C VAL A 244 -6.33 8.51 18.68
N HIS A 245 -6.82 9.72 18.99
CA HIS A 245 -8.20 9.91 19.44
C HIS A 245 -9.16 9.92 18.26
N ILE A 246 -10.12 9.01 18.30
CA ILE A 246 -11.19 8.87 17.31
C ILE A 246 -12.44 9.51 17.90
N THR A 247 -12.66 10.78 17.60
CA THR A 247 -13.69 11.61 18.25
C THR A 247 -14.78 12.10 17.31
N ASP A 248 -14.62 11.92 16.02
CA ASP A 248 -15.57 12.36 15.00
C ASP A 248 -15.76 11.31 13.90
N THR A 249 -16.89 11.39 13.21
CA THR A 249 -17.15 10.59 12.02
C THR A 249 -16.38 11.06 10.78
N ASP A 250 -15.83 12.26 10.81
CA ASP A 250 -14.86 12.74 9.82
C ASP A 250 -13.44 12.35 10.26
N PRO A 251 -12.77 11.46 9.54
CA PRO A 251 -11.43 11.00 9.90
C PRO A 251 -10.38 12.13 9.93
N SER A 252 -10.62 13.24 9.24
CA SER A 252 -9.72 14.40 9.26
C SER A 252 -9.68 15.13 10.61
N ALA A 253 -10.64 14.85 11.48
CA ALA A 253 -10.72 15.38 12.84
C ALA A 253 -10.04 14.47 13.89
N TRP A 254 -9.54 13.29 13.48
CA TRP A 254 -8.83 12.41 14.40
C TRP A 254 -7.48 13.01 14.76
N THR A 255 -7.18 13.03 16.06
CA THR A 255 -6.01 13.76 16.58
C THR A 255 -5.08 12.86 17.38
N ARG A 256 -3.82 13.26 17.44
CA ARG A 256 -2.84 12.72 18.37
C ARG A 256 -2.56 13.77 19.43
N ASP A 257 -2.74 13.41 20.68
CA ASP A 257 -2.38 14.26 21.79
C ASP A 257 -1.01 13.85 22.33
N GLY A 258 -0.16 14.84 22.55
CA GLY A 258 1.22 14.60 22.97
C GLY A 258 1.35 13.95 24.36
N ASP A 259 0.37 14.14 25.23
CA ASP A 259 0.34 13.54 26.58
C ASP A 259 -0.26 12.14 26.63
N GLN A 260 -0.89 11.70 25.53
CA GLN A 260 -1.55 10.40 25.38
C GLN A 260 -2.58 10.09 26.50
N SER A 261 -3.16 11.13 27.08
CA SER A 261 -4.20 11.00 28.11
C SER A 261 -5.56 10.67 27.48
N VAL A 262 -6.44 10.08 28.28
CA VAL A 262 -7.82 9.76 27.87
C VAL A 262 -8.80 10.14 28.98
N PRO A 263 -10.07 10.42 28.67
CA PRO A 263 -11.12 10.57 29.67
C PRO A 263 -11.27 9.27 30.48
N ILE A 264 -11.14 9.36 31.82
CA ILE A 264 -11.26 8.23 32.73
C ILE A 264 -12.51 8.41 33.58
N ARG A 265 -13.31 7.37 33.69
CA ARG A 265 -14.49 7.35 34.56
C ARG A 265 -14.09 7.17 36.02
N SER A 266 -14.69 7.94 36.90
CA SER A 266 -14.47 7.82 38.35
C SER A 266 -15.58 7.06 39.09
N ASP A 267 -16.67 6.77 38.40
CA ASP A 267 -17.89 6.18 38.94
C ASP A 267 -18.14 4.73 38.52
N ARG A 268 -17.34 4.24 37.59
CA ARG A 268 -17.35 2.86 37.05
C ARG A 268 -16.14 2.56 36.19
N ALA A 269 -15.97 1.31 35.81
CA ALA A 269 -14.96 0.91 34.84
C ALA A 269 -15.08 1.69 33.52
N THR A 270 -13.97 2.25 33.04
CA THR A 270 -13.89 2.97 31.77
C THR A 270 -14.00 1.97 30.62
N ARG A 271 -14.90 2.23 29.68
CA ARG A 271 -15.14 1.39 28.51
C ARG A 271 -14.36 1.93 27.32
N ILE A 272 -13.50 1.10 26.74
CA ILE A 272 -12.56 1.48 25.70
C ILE A 272 -12.80 0.67 24.45
N LEU A 273 -12.88 1.33 23.28
CA LEU A 273 -12.73 0.68 21.99
C LEU A 273 -11.34 0.99 21.45
N LEU A 274 -10.51 -0.05 21.33
CA LEU A 274 -9.15 0.02 20.78
C LEU A 274 -9.13 -0.43 19.32
N MET A 275 -8.59 0.38 18.42
CA MET A 275 -8.37 0.02 17.01
C MET A 275 -6.89 -0.14 16.70
N VAL A 276 -6.47 -1.32 16.20
CA VAL A 276 -5.08 -1.67 15.91
C VAL A 276 -4.89 -1.88 14.42
N HIS A 277 -4.14 -0.98 13.79
CA HIS A 277 -3.98 -0.94 12.34
C HIS A 277 -3.01 -2.01 11.78
N GLY A 278 -3.06 -2.19 10.44
CA GLY A 278 -2.27 -3.17 9.71
C GLY A 278 -0.92 -2.67 9.21
N THR A 279 -0.24 -3.51 8.42
CA THR A 279 1.06 -3.22 7.78
C THR A 279 0.94 -2.02 6.84
N PHE A 280 1.99 -1.22 6.76
CA PHE A 280 2.10 -0.04 5.88
C PHE A 280 0.98 0.99 6.06
N SER A 281 0.43 1.12 7.26
CA SER A 281 -0.72 1.96 7.52
C SER A 281 -0.60 2.70 8.86
N SER A 282 -1.64 3.41 9.19
CA SER A 282 -1.90 4.07 10.46
C SER A 282 -3.37 3.85 10.85
N THR A 283 -3.78 4.35 11.99
CA THR A 283 -5.20 4.37 12.39
C THR A 283 -6.06 5.03 11.30
N LEU A 284 -5.64 6.19 10.81
CA LEU A 284 -6.33 6.89 9.71
C LEU A 284 -6.32 6.06 8.42
N GLY A 285 -5.17 5.51 8.05
CA GLY A 285 -4.99 4.76 6.81
C GLY A 285 -5.83 3.47 6.75
N SER A 286 -6.01 2.81 7.89
CA SER A 286 -6.80 1.56 7.99
C SER A 286 -8.29 1.82 8.16
N PHE A 287 -8.66 2.66 9.13
CA PHE A 287 -10.05 2.79 9.58
C PHE A 287 -10.76 4.04 9.06
N GLY A 288 -10.03 5.00 8.48
CA GLY A 288 -10.61 6.27 8.01
C GLY A 288 -11.71 6.12 6.97
N SER A 289 -11.72 5.01 6.22
CA SER A 289 -12.78 4.73 5.25
C SER A 289 -14.17 4.49 5.86
N LEU A 290 -14.26 4.16 7.15
CA LEU A 290 -15.53 4.15 7.89
C LEU A 290 -16.25 5.50 7.81
N GLY A 291 -15.52 6.62 7.85
CA GLY A 291 -16.09 7.95 7.66
C GLY A 291 -16.62 8.23 6.24
N GLY A 292 -16.38 7.34 5.28
CA GLY A 292 -16.83 7.48 3.89
C GLY A 292 -18.24 6.95 3.61
N THR A 293 -18.78 6.07 4.45
CA THR A 293 -20.08 5.41 4.24
C THR A 293 -21.11 5.84 5.28
N THR A 294 -22.39 5.64 4.97
CA THR A 294 -23.49 5.94 5.90
C THR A 294 -23.44 5.00 7.11
N GLU A 295 -23.23 3.72 6.86
CA GLU A 295 -23.18 2.65 7.87
C GLU A 295 -21.93 2.79 8.74
N GLY A 296 -20.77 3.11 8.14
CA GLY A 296 -19.55 3.39 8.88
C GLY A 296 -19.66 4.61 9.79
N LYS A 297 -20.29 5.70 9.32
CA LYS A 297 -20.60 6.86 10.17
C LYS A 297 -21.60 6.51 11.28
N ALA A 298 -22.58 5.66 11.00
CA ALA A 298 -23.54 5.19 12.00
C ALA A 298 -22.83 4.34 13.07
N PHE A 299 -21.93 3.44 12.66
CA PHE A 299 -21.07 2.68 13.58
C PHE A 299 -20.24 3.61 14.47
N LEU A 300 -19.49 4.57 13.89
CA LEU A 300 -18.69 5.52 14.66
C LEU A 300 -19.54 6.32 15.67
N LYS A 301 -20.71 6.81 15.26
CA LYS A 301 -21.64 7.48 16.19
C LYS A 301 -22.12 6.58 17.33
N ALA A 302 -22.36 5.31 17.04
CA ALA A 302 -22.75 4.33 18.06
C ALA A 302 -21.57 4.09 19.03
N THR A 303 -20.35 3.97 18.56
CA THR A 303 -19.17 3.80 19.43
C THR A 303 -18.96 4.98 20.36
N PHE A 304 -19.15 6.24 19.91
CA PHE A 304 -19.02 7.43 20.75
C PHE A 304 -20.09 7.52 21.85
N ARG A 305 -21.21 6.83 21.70
CA ARG A 305 -22.23 6.73 22.73
C ARG A 305 -21.97 5.55 23.70
N ASP A 306 -21.48 4.44 23.16
CA ASP A 306 -21.39 3.17 23.86
C ASP A 306 -20.05 2.97 24.58
N TYR A 307 -19.01 3.73 24.22
CA TYR A 307 -17.68 3.72 24.84
C TYR A 307 -17.33 5.10 25.40
N ASP A 308 -16.61 5.13 26.52
CA ASP A 308 -16.07 6.36 27.10
C ASP A 308 -14.86 6.88 26.31
N VAL A 309 -14.11 5.92 25.69
CA VAL A 309 -12.87 6.19 24.94
C VAL A 309 -12.90 5.36 23.66
N VAL A 310 -12.70 6.02 22.52
CA VAL A 310 -12.47 5.36 21.22
C VAL A 310 -11.12 5.82 20.70
N VAL A 311 -10.18 4.89 20.57
CA VAL A 311 -8.80 5.20 20.23
C VAL A 311 -8.21 4.21 19.23
N GLY A 312 -7.28 4.70 18.43
CA GLY A 312 -6.37 3.88 17.67
C GLY A 312 -4.96 3.90 18.26
N TRP A 313 -4.16 2.94 17.90
CA TRP A 313 -2.74 2.88 18.28
C TRP A 313 -1.87 2.85 17.03
N ASP A 314 -1.18 3.96 16.75
CA ASP A 314 -0.23 4.03 15.64
C ASP A 314 1.13 3.48 16.07
N HIS A 315 1.69 2.60 15.25
CA HIS A 315 2.91 1.89 15.54
C HIS A 315 3.71 1.57 14.27
N ARG A 316 5.02 1.37 14.42
CA ARG A 316 5.88 0.91 13.32
C ARG A 316 5.57 -0.54 12.97
N THR A 317 5.39 -0.79 11.69
CA THR A 317 4.89 -2.08 11.20
C THR A 317 5.96 -2.95 10.58
N LEU A 318 7.09 -2.37 10.18
CA LEU A 318 8.23 -3.07 9.56
C LEU A 318 9.36 -3.27 10.56
N SER A 319 9.75 -2.19 11.23
CA SER A 319 10.95 -2.12 12.06
C SER A 319 10.75 -2.59 13.51
N VAL A 320 9.50 -2.79 13.92
CA VAL A 320 9.13 -3.22 15.27
C VAL A 320 8.30 -4.50 15.19
N SER A 321 8.58 -5.45 16.07
CA SER A 321 7.83 -6.71 16.13
C SER A 321 6.41 -6.50 16.68
N PRO A 322 5.45 -7.38 16.39
CA PRO A 322 4.13 -7.31 17.03
C PRO A 322 4.21 -7.42 18.55
N LEU A 323 5.17 -8.17 19.08
CA LEU A 323 5.40 -8.28 20.52
C LEU A 323 5.78 -6.93 21.14
N ASP A 324 6.69 -6.19 20.50
CA ASP A 324 7.12 -4.90 21.05
C ASP A 324 6.03 -3.84 20.89
N ASN A 325 5.28 -3.85 19.77
CA ASN A 325 4.09 -3.01 19.61
C ASN A 325 3.03 -3.30 20.71
N ALA A 326 2.80 -4.57 21.02
CA ALA A 326 1.86 -4.96 22.07
C ALA A 326 2.33 -4.54 23.47
N LYS A 327 3.65 -4.62 23.76
CA LYS A 327 4.26 -4.10 25.00
C LYS A 327 4.03 -2.60 25.16
N ASP A 328 4.16 -1.82 24.07
CA ASP A 328 3.93 -0.37 24.13
C ASP A 328 2.46 -0.05 24.44
N ILE A 329 1.52 -0.80 23.87
CA ILE A 329 0.09 -0.68 24.20
C ILE A 329 -0.16 -1.05 25.69
N LEU A 330 0.38 -2.18 26.16
CA LEU A 330 0.21 -2.59 27.55
C LEU A 330 0.82 -1.58 28.52
N LYS A 331 1.99 -1.06 28.20
CA LYS A 331 2.66 -0.01 28.98
C LYS A 331 1.79 1.26 29.08
N TRP A 332 1.16 1.65 27.96
CA TRP A 332 0.24 2.78 27.96
C TRP A 332 -0.96 2.52 28.88
N PHE A 333 -1.58 1.35 28.79
CA PHE A 333 -2.69 0.98 29.69
C PHE A 333 -2.28 1.00 31.16
N GLY A 334 -1.12 0.43 31.49
CA GLY A 334 -0.60 0.39 32.87
C GLY A 334 -0.17 1.76 33.42
N ALA A 335 0.09 2.73 32.56
CA ALA A 335 0.43 4.09 32.97
C ALA A 335 -0.78 4.98 33.28
N GLN A 336 -2.00 4.57 32.91
CA GLN A 336 -3.21 5.36 33.15
C GLN A 336 -3.71 5.15 34.59
N PRO A 337 -4.21 6.19 35.29
CA PRO A 337 -4.67 6.08 36.67
C PRO A 337 -6.13 5.57 36.74
N TRP A 338 -6.37 4.32 36.38
CA TRP A 338 -7.69 3.71 36.39
C TRP A 338 -8.20 3.56 37.84
N PRO A 339 -9.32 4.22 38.25
CA PRO A 339 -9.92 3.97 39.56
C PRO A 339 -10.55 2.57 39.65
N GLU A 340 -11.07 2.07 38.53
CA GLU A 340 -11.54 0.70 38.34
C GLU A 340 -10.92 0.11 37.07
N PRO A 341 -10.58 -1.18 37.06
CA PRO A 341 -10.01 -1.85 35.89
C PRO A 341 -10.84 -1.62 34.63
N PRO A 342 -10.25 -1.10 33.54
CA PRO A 342 -11.00 -0.78 32.33
C PRO A 342 -11.49 -2.01 31.59
N VAL A 343 -12.59 -1.87 30.88
CA VAL A 343 -13.17 -2.91 29.99
C VAL A 343 -12.90 -2.52 28.55
N ILE A 344 -12.21 -3.40 27.84
CA ILE A 344 -11.70 -3.15 26.49
C ILE A 344 -12.44 -4.05 25.50
N ASP A 345 -12.94 -3.44 24.44
CA ASP A 345 -13.25 -4.13 23.19
C ASP A 345 -12.25 -3.66 22.12
N ALA A 346 -11.92 -4.50 21.13
CA ALA A 346 -10.93 -4.13 20.14
C ALA A 346 -11.30 -4.54 18.72
N VAL A 347 -10.82 -3.76 17.73
CA VAL A 347 -10.85 -4.09 16.30
C VAL A 347 -9.42 -4.09 15.79
N ALA A 348 -8.98 -5.21 15.26
CA ALA A 348 -7.69 -5.34 14.62
C ALA A 348 -7.84 -5.55 13.13
N TYR A 349 -6.92 -4.96 12.35
CA TYR A 349 -6.88 -5.11 10.92
C TYR A 349 -5.52 -5.66 10.47
N SER A 350 -5.56 -6.68 9.57
CA SER A 350 -4.35 -7.21 8.94
C SER A 350 -3.29 -7.65 9.99
N ARG A 351 -2.05 -7.13 9.94
CA ARG A 351 -0.99 -7.38 10.94
C ARG A 351 -1.39 -6.96 12.36
N GLY A 352 -2.30 -5.99 12.49
CA GLY A 352 -2.82 -5.60 13.82
C GLY A 352 -3.40 -6.75 14.62
N GLY A 353 -3.87 -7.81 13.95
CA GLY A 353 -4.31 -9.04 14.60
C GLY A 353 -3.21 -9.73 15.39
N LEU A 354 -1.98 -9.78 14.88
CA LEU A 354 -0.83 -10.33 15.61
C LEU A 354 -0.48 -9.48 16.84
N VAL A 355 -0.57 -8.16 16.72
CA VAL A 355 -0.33 -7.24 17.85
C VAL A 355 -1.39 -7.44 18.93
N LEU A 356 -2.68 -7.46 18.54
CA LEU A 356 -3.78 -7.61 19.47
C LEU A 356 -3.77 -8.97 20.16
N ARG A 357 -3.54 -10.05 19.43
CA ARG A 357 -3.41 -11.39 20.02
C ARG A 357 -2.25 -11.48 21.00
N THR A 358 -1.08 -10.96 20.63
CA THR A 358 0.06 -10.91 21.54
C THR A 358 -0.26 -10.13 22.82
N LEU A 359 -0.97 -9.01 22.70
CA LEU A 359 -1.42 -8.23 23.86
C LEU A 359 -2.31 -9.07 24.78
N VAL A 360 -3.33 -9.69 24.21
CA VAL A 360 -4.41 -10.37 24.97
C VAL A 360 -4.01 -11.75 25.43
N GLU A 361 -3.33 -12.52 24.57
CA GLU A 361 -3.04 -13.93 24.81
C GLU A 361 -1.71 -14.16 25.55
N GLU A 362 -0.72 -13.26 25.37
CA GLU A 362 0.60 -13.45 25.93
C GLU A 362 0.98 -12.44 27.03
N LEU A 363 0.59 -11.15 26.87
CA LEU A 363 1.11 -10.09 27.74
C LEU A 363 0.16 -9.72 28.88
N MET A 364 -1.14 -9.59 28.64
CA MET A 364 -2.11 -9.28 29.71
C MET A 364 -2.14 -10.37 30.79
N PRO A 365 -2.18 -11.67 30.43
CA PRO A 365 -2.04 -12.72 31.44
C PRO A 365 -0.70 -12.61 32.19
N GLY A 366 -0.75 -12.50 33.50
CA GLY A 366 0.46 -12.38 34.33
C GLY A 366 1.09 -10.98 34.40
N SER A 367 0.45 -9.95 33.79
CA SER A 367 0.82 -8.55 34.00
C SER A 367 0.14 -7.98 35.26
N GLU A 368 0.64 -6.82 35.72
CA GLU A 368 -0.01 -6.05 36.80
C GLU A 368 -1.24 -5.25 36.32
N PHE A 369 -1.53 -5.28 35.03
CA PHE A 369 -2.68 -4.59 34.46
C PHE A 369 -3.95 -5.43 34.64
N GLU A 370 -4.86 -4.93 35.46
CA GLU A 370 -6.10 -5.63 35.84
C GLU A 370 -7.27 -5.45 34.81
N GLY A 371 -7.07 -4.63 33.76
CA GLY A 371 -8.10 -4.41 32.73
C GLY A 371 -8.43 -5.67 31.96
N THR A 372 -9.66 -5.77 31.48
CA THR A 372 -10.17 -6.97 30.80
C THR A 372 -10.45 -6.68 29.34
N LEU A 373 -9.89 -7.47 28.40
CA LEU A 373 -10.35 -7.51 27.03
C LEU A 373 -11.52 -8.48 26.91
N ARG A 374 -12.67 -7.96 26.53
CA ARG A 374 -13.92 -8.70 26.45
C ARG A 374 -14.18 -9.24 25.03
N ARG A 375 -13.97 -8.40 24.02
CA ARG A 375 -14.26 -8.73 22.61
C ARG A 375 -13.14 -8.24 21.70
N ALA A 376 -12.79 -9.06 20.70
CA ALA A 376 -11.87 -8.70 19.63
C ALA A 376 -12.46 -9.06 18.27
N VAL A 377 -12.43 -8.13 17.32
CA VAL A 377 -12.83 -8.38 15.93
C VAL A 377 -11.59 -8.31 15.04
N PHE A 378 -11.33 -9.40 14.32
CA PHE A 378 -10.20 -9.57 13.42
C PHE A 378 -10.65 -9.38 11.97
N VAL A 379 -10.30 -8.24 11.36
CA VAL A 379 -10.66 -7.93 9.98
C VAL A 379 -9.46 -8.21 9.07
N ALA A 380 -9.58 -9.19 8.19
CA ALA A 380 -8.51 -9.58 7.25
C ALA A 380 -7.16 -9.85 7.94
N CYS A 381 -7.17 -10.34 9.18
CA CYS A 381 -5.96 -10.44 9.97
C CYS A 381 -5.03 -11.58 9.53
N THR A 382 -3.73 -11.36 9.68
CA THR A 382 -2.68 -12.34 9.35
C THR A 382 -2.46 -13.33 10.49
N ASN A 383 -3.53 -13.87 11.11
CA ASN A 383 -3.44 -14.77 12.26
C ASN A 383 -2.64 -16.05 11.98
N GLY A 384 -2.73 -16.59 10.77
CA GLY A 384 -1.88 -17.67 10.26
C GLY A 384 -0.71 -17.20 9.40
N GLY A 385 -0.45 -15.89 9.37
CA GLY A 385 0.56 -15.28 8.52
C GLY A 385 0.10 -15.00 7.09
N THR A 386 1.03 -14.58 6.24
CA THR A 386 0.84 -14.42 4.79
C THR A 386 2.07 -14.87 4.01
N GLU A 387 1.88 -15.57 2.91
CA GLU A 387 2.97 -15.99 2.01
C GLU A 387 3.75 -14.80 1.43
N LEU A 388 3.14 -13.63 1.33
CA LEU A 388 3.81 -12.41 0.90
C LEU A 388 4.90 -11.94 1.88
N ALA A 389 4.82 -12.33 3.14
CA ALA A 389 5.81 -11.99 4.16
C ALA A 389 7.08 -12.88 4.11
N ARG A 390 7.12 -13.94 3.29
CA ARG A 390 8.35 -14.68 3.04
C ARG A 390 9.38 -13.78 2.34
N PRO A 391 10.67 -13.80 2.73
CA PRO A 391 11.70 -12.93 2.15
C PRO A 391 11.74 -12.95 0.61
N ALA A 392 11.58 -14.11 0.00
CA ALA A 392 11.54 -14.27 -1.45
C ALA A 392 10.37 -13.52 -2.14
N ASN A 393 9.34 -13.14 -1.39
CA ASN A 393 8.13 -12.49 -1.90
C ASN A 393 8.04 -11.00 -1.57
N TRP A 394 9.00 -10.39 -0.89
CA TRP A 394 8.90 -9.00 -0.42
C TRP A 394 8.76 -7.97 -1.55
N ASN A 395 9.42 -8.16 -2.70
CA ASN A 395 9.20 -7.31 -3.88
C ASN A 395 7.74 -7.37 -4.34
N ARG A 396 7.19 -8.60 -4.37
CA ARG A 396 5.79 -8.82 -4.74
C ARG A 396 4.84 -8.23 -3.70
N PHE A 397 5.20 -8.29 -2.42
CA PHE A 397 4.41 -7.67 -1.35
C PHE A 397 4.30 -6.16 -1.57
N ALA A 398 5.41 -5.48 -1.84
CA ALA A 398 5.42 -4.04 -2.14
C ALA A 398 4.54 -3.72 -3.36
N ASP A 399 4.68 -4.50 -4.44
CA ASP A 399 3.88 -4.35 -5.66
C ASP A 399 2.39 -4.59 -5.42
N THR A 400 2.05 -5.67 -4.73
CA THR A 400 0.65 -6.02 -4.46
C THR A 400 0.01 -4.96 -3.58
N TYR A 401 0.69 -4.58 -2.49
CA TYR A 401 0.12 -3.66 -1.52
C TYR A 401 -0.11 -2.25 -2.10
N ILE A 402 0.82 -1.70 -2.88
CA ILE A 402 0.63 -0.39 -3.51
C ILE A 402 -0.57 -0.38 -4.47
N ASN A 403 -0.75 -1.46 -5.24
CA ASN A 403 -1.86 -1.58 -6.18
C ASN A 403 -3.21 -1.75 -5.48
N VAL A 404 -3.25 -2.55 -4.41
CA VAL A 404 -4.47 -2.80 -3.63
C VAL A 404 -4.85 -1.55 -2.83
N ALA A 405 -3.88 -0.82 -2.27
CA ALA A 405 -4.12 0.46 -1.60
C ALA A 405 -4.65 1.51 -2.58
N ALA A 406 -4.05 1.65 -3.76
CA ALA A 406 -4.53 2.56 -4.80
C ALA A 406 -5.95 2.21 -5.26
N ALA A 407 -6.28 0.92 -5.40
CA ALA A 407 -7.64 0.47 -5.73
C ALA A 407 -8.65 0.84 -4.63
N GLY A 408 -8.30 0.65 -3.36
CA GLY A 408 -9.13 1.05 -2.22
C GLY A 408 -9.43 2.55 -2.22
N VAL A 409 -8.41 3.38 -2.46
CA VAL A 409 -8.60 4.84 -2.52
C VAL A 409 -9.43 5.28 -3.73
N ARG A 410 -9.26 4.66 -4.89
CA ARG A 410 -10.13 4.94 -6.06
C ARG A 410 -11.60 4.69 -5.72
N ALA A 411 -11.91 3.67 -4.93
CA ALA A 411 -13.26 3.43 -4.45
C ALA A 411 -13.78 4.56 -3.56
N LEU A 412 -12.95 5.13 -2.69
CA LEU A 412 -13.31 6.28 -1.84
C LEU A 412 -13.52 7.57 -2.62
N CYS A 413 -12.71 7.81 -3.65
CA CYS A 413 -12.83 9.02 -4.48
C CYS A 413 -14.14 9.10 -5.27
N ILE A 414 -14.89 7.99 -5.39
CA ILE A 414 -16.21 7.96 -6.03
C ILE A 414 -17.29 8.48 -5.06
N ILE A 415 -17.02 8.51 -3.75
CA ILE A 415 -17.98 8.94 -2.73
C ILE A 415 -18.08 10.47 -2.72
N PRO A 416 -19.25 11.06 -3.02
CA PRO A 416 -19.42 12.51 -3.04
C PRO A 416 -19.14 13.13 -1.66
N GLY A 417 -18.27 14.15 -1.63
CA GLY A 417 -17.96 14.93 -0.42
C GLY A 417 -16.96 14.28 0.53
N PHE A 418 -16.44 13.10 0.24
CA PHE A 418 -15.37 12.49 1.03
C PHE A 418 -14.00 13.03 0.60
N THR A 419 -13.34 13.79 1.47
CA THR A 419 -12.08 14.50 1.17
C THR A 419 -10.84 13.83 1.75
N ALA A 420 -11.00 12.87 2.68
CA ALA A 420 -9.89 12.19 3.34
C ALA A 420 -9.15 11.16 2.47
N GLY A 421 -9.66 10.82 1.27
CA GLY A 421 -9.10 9.77 0.42
C GLY A 421 -7.62 9.97 0.07
N ALA A 422 -7.21 11.21 -0.22
CA ALA A 422 -5.80 11.52 -0.52
C ALA A 422 -4.87 11.28 0.69
N ASN A 423 -5.35 11.61 1.90
CA ASN A 423 -4.59 11.38 3.12
C ASN A 423 -4.46 9.88 3.42
N ILE A 424 -5.55 9.13 3.26
CA ILE A 424 -5.56 7.66 3.42
C ILE A 424 -4.57 7.02 2.44
N LEU A 425 -4.55 7.44 1.17
CA LEU A 425 -3.58 6.95 0.19
C LEU A 425 -2.14 7.30 0.61
N SER A 426 -1.90 8.54 1.02
CA SER A 426 -0.59 8.97 1.47
C SER A 426 -0.06 8.13 2.62
N GLU A 427 -0.91 7.83 3.62
CA GLU A 427 -0.53 6.97 4.75
C GLU A 427 -0.19 5.53 4.30
N ALA A 428 -1.01 4.93 3.45
CA ALA A 428 -0.74 3.59 2.92
C ALA A 428 0.56 3.53 2.11
N ILE A 429 0.88 4.59 1.35
CA ILE A 429 2.10 4.64 0.52
C ILE A 429 3.34 4.89 1.37
N ARG A 430 3.25 5.68 2.44
CA ARG A 430 4.38 5.94 3.35
C ARG A 430 5.00 4.64 3.88
N GLY A 431 4.17 3.70 4.30
CA GLY A 431 4.64 2.41 4.79
C GLY A 431 5.38 1.60 3.71
N VAL A 432 4.86 1.56 2.49
CA VAL A 432 5.52 0.88 1.36
C VAL A 432 6.90 1.50 1.07
N GLY A 433 7.06 2.81 1.24
CA GLY A 433 8.35 3.49 1.08
C GLY A 433 9.45 2.93 1.99
N GLY A 434 9.12 2.52 3.21
CA GLY A 434 10.02 1.83 4.13
C GLY A 434 10.52 0.50 3.57
N LEU A 435 9.60 -0.34 3.07
CA LEU A 435 9.97 -1.61 2.45
C LEU A 435 10.80 -1.42 1.18
N VAL A 436 10.45 -0.45 0.33
CA VAL A 436 11.23 -0.14 -0.88
C VAL A 436 12.66 0.30 -0.54
N LYS A 437 12.86 1.09 0.53
CA LYS A 437 14.20 1.42 1.03
C LYS A 437 14.98 0.17 1.47
N ALA A 438 14.32 -0.75 2.16
CA ALA A 438 14.93 -2.01 2.58
C ALA A 438 15.36 -2.84 1.37
N LEU A 439 14.49 -3.03 0.41
CA LEU A 439 14.76 -3.75 -0.83
C LEU A 439 15.90 -3.11 -1.65
N ALA A 440 15.92 -1.79 -1.75
CA ALA A 440 16.99 -1.05 -2.44
C ALA A 440 18.38 -1.25 -1.79
N ASN A 441 18.42 -1.49 -0.48
CA ASN A 441 19.66 -1.72 0.25
C ASN A 441 20.06 -3.20 0.33
N VAL A 442 19.34 -4.09 -0.35
CA VAL A 442 19.57 -5.56 -0.32
C VAL A 442 19.48 -6.13 1.11
N ILE A 443 18.62 -5.56 1.93
CA ILE A 443 18.36 -6.06 3.28
C ILE A 443 17.31 -7.17 3.16
N VAL A 444 17.75 -8.40 2.99
CA VAL A 444 16.88 -9.59 2.89
C VAL A 444 17.14 -10.48 4.12
N ASP A 445 17.15 -9.88 5.31
CA ASP A 445 17.33 -10.61 6.58
C ASP A 445 16.08 -10.41 7.44
N ASP A 446 15.47 -11.51 7.89
CA ASP A 446 14.31 -11.51 8.78
C ASP A 446 14.53 -10.65 10.03
N ASN A 447 15.77 -10.61 10.54
CA ASN A 447 16.15 -9.78 11.69
C ASN A 447 16.19 -8.28 11.38
N ALA A 448 16.32 -7.90 10.11
CA ALA A 448 16.36 -6.49 9.71
C ALA A 448 14.96 -5.86 9.62
N ILE A 449 13.93 -6.68 9.39
CA ILE A 449 12.53 -6.24 9.26
C ILE A 449 11.63 -7.15 10.13
N PRO A 450 11.77 -7.09 11.47
CA PRO A 450 11.10 -8.02 12.37
C PRO A 450 9.57 -7.95 12.31
N GLY A 451 9.01 -6.79 11.99
CA GLY A 451 7.57 -6.63 11.84
C GLY A 451 7.00 -7.36 10.64
N LEU A 452 7.75 -7.40 9.53
CA LEU A 452 7.36 -8.14 8.33
C LEU A 452 7.62 -9.64 8.51
N ALA A 453 8.78 -9.99 9.07
CA ALA A 453 9.17 -11.37 9.35
C ALA A 453 8.17 -12.08 10.29
N ALA A 454 7.57 -11.35 11.23
CA ALA A 454 6.55 -11.89 12.14
C ALA A 454 5.29 -12.37 11.42
N MET A 455 4.99 -11.88 10.21
CA MET A 455 3.86 -12.36 9.41
C MET A 455 4.19 -13.59 8.54
N ASN A 456 5.45 -14.07 8.54
CA ASN A 456 5.83 -15.25 7.77
C ASN A 456 5.15 -16.50 8.35
N PRO A 457 4.29 -17.23 7.59
CA PRO A 457 3.56 -18.39 8.11
C PRO A 457 4.49 -19.54 8.51
N ALA A 458 5.70 -19.61 7.95
CA ALA A 458 6.73 -20.58 8.34
C ALA A 458 7.59 -20.08 9.52
N GLY A 459 7.46 -18.82 9.91
CA GLY A 459 8.23 -18.18 10.96
C GLY A 459 7.86 -18.67 12.37
N THR A 460 8.76 -18.47 13.30
CA THR A 460 8.55 -18.87 14.70
C THR A 460 7.47 -18.04 15.39
N PHE A 461 7.33 -16.77 15.01
CA PHE A 461 6.35 -15.87 15.65
C PHE A 461 4.91 -16.38 15.48
N VAL A 462 4.46 -16.59 14.24
CA VAL A 462 3.10 -17.11 13.96
C VAL A 462 2.88 -18.49 14.57
N LYS A 463 3.89 -19.35 14.49
CA LYS A 463 3.81 -20.70 15.08
C LYS A 463 3.64 -20.67 16.59
N ASN A 464 4.44 -19.85 17.28
CA ASN A 464 4.39 -19.74 18.74
C ASN A 464 3.05 -19.13 19.18
N LEU A 465 2.60 -18.05 18.51
CA LEU A 465 1.33 -17.41 18.82
C LEU A 465 0.13 -18.34 18.58
N ASN A 466 0.24 -19.31 17.66
CA ASN A 466 -0.79 -20.32 17.38
C ASN A 466 -0.59 -21.61 18.18
N THR A 467 0.10 -21.55 19.31
CA THR A 467 0.27 -22.66 20.24
C THR A 467 -0.11 -22.14 21.62
N GLN A 468 -1.25 -22.59 22.13
CA GLN A 468 -1.74 -22.15 23.43
C GLN A 468 -0.71 -22.45 24.52
N GLN A 469 -0.45 -21.44 25.36
CA GLN A 469 0.45 -21.53 26.51
C GLN A 469 -0.33 -21.46 27.82
N THR A 470 0.30 -21.89 28.92
CA THR A 470 -0.29 -21.80 30.25
C THR A 470 -0.60 -20.34 30.60
N GLY A 471 -1.83 -20.09 31.03
CA GLY A 471 -2.30 -18.74 31.44
C GLY A 471 -2.90 -17.89 30.30
N GLN A 472 -2.87 -18.37 29.06
CA GLN A 472 -3.61 -17.70 27.98
C GLN A 472 -5.12 -17.82 28.19
N PRO A 473 -5.91 -16.78 27.79
CA PRO A 473 -7.36 -16.87 27.79
C PRO A 473 -7.86 -18.01 26.90
N THR A 474 -8.88 -18.68 27.37
CA THR A 474 -9.54 -19.75 26.61
C THR A 474 -10.59 -19.16 25.66
N PRO A 475 -11.06 -19.93 24.64
CA PRO A 475 -12.16 -19.51 23.79
C PRO A 475 -13.44 -19.12 24.55
N ASP A 476 -13.63 -19.58 25.78
CA ASP A 476 -14.80 -19.24 26.58
C ASP A 476 -14.65 -17.92 27.35
N GLU A 477 -13.44 -17.47 27.59
CA GLU A 477 -13.15 -16.24 28.35
C GLU A 477 -13.12 -14.98 27.49
N VAL A 478 -12.77 -15.11 26.20
CA VAL A 478 -12.76 -14.00 25.25
C VAL A 478 -13.69 -14.28 24.07
N TRP A 479 -14.36 -13.24 23.58
CA TRP A 479 -15.16 -13.34 22.39
C TRP A 479 -14.41 -12.83 21.17
N TYR A 480 -14.20 -13.68 20.17
CA TYR A 480 -13.55 -13.32 18.91
C TYR A 480 -14.53 -13.39 17.73
N GLY A 481 -14.58 -12.30 16.96
CA GLY A 481 -15.22 -12.24 15.65
C GLY A 481 -14.21 -12.12 14.53
N ALA A 482 -14.53 -12.62 13.34
CA ALA A 482 -13.66 -12.48 12.17
C ALA A 482 -14.42 -11.99 10.94
N ILE A 483 -13.77 -11.14 10.12
CA ILE A 483 -14.28 -10.70 8.83
C ILE A 483 -13.28 -11.11 7.75
N THR A 484 -13.77 -11.89 6.76
CA THR A 484 -12.95 -12.53 5.73
C THR A 484 -13.51 -12.31 4.34
N SER A 485 -12.67 -12.42 3.31
CA SER A 485 -13.08 -12.33 1.90
C SER A 485 -12.15 -13.14 1.00
N ASP A 486 -12.74 -13.74 -0.03
CA ASP A 486 -12.05 -14.31 -1.17
C ASP A 486 -12.28 -13.42 -2.39
N PHE A 487 -11.26 -12.65 -2.78
CA PHE A 487 -11.38 -11.71 -3.89
C PHE A 487 -11.07 -12.39 -5.22
N ASP A 488 -12.02 -12.31 -6.16
CA ASP A 488 -11.89 -12.85 -7.51
C ASP A 488 -11.77 -11.71 -8.55
N PRO A 489 -10.57 -11.52 -9.14
CA PRO A 489 -10.36 -10.51 -10.18
C PRO A 489 -11.27 -10.68 -11.41
N ASP A 490 -11.63 -11.90 -11.78
CA ASP A 490 -12.50 -12.17 -12.92
C ASP A 490 -13.93 -11.70 -12.66
N LYS A 491 -14.43 -11.87 -11.42
CA LYS A 491 -15.72 -11.32 -10.99
C LYS A 491 -15.72 -9.79 -10.97
N ALA A 492 -14.62 -9.17 -10.54
CA ALA A 492 -14.47 -7.72 -10.60
C ALA A 492 -14.52 -7.20 -12.05
N ALA A 493 -13.84 -7.89 -12.97
CA ALA A 493 -13.88 -7.58 -14.40
C ALA A 493 -15.28 -7.73 -15.00
N ALA A 494 -15.97 -8.82 -14.68
CA ALA A 494 -17.32 -9.10 -15.14
C ALA A 494 -18.34 -8.06 -14.63
N ALA A 495 -18.16 -7.55 -13.42
CA ALA A 495 -18.98 -6.50 -12.83
C ALA A 495 -18.69 -5.10 -13.42
N GLY A 496 -17.69 -4.95 -14.30
CA GLY A 496 -17.33 -3.68 -14.92
C GLY A 496 -16.67 -2.67 -13.98
N ARG A 497 -16.08 -3.11 -12.85
CA ARG A 497 -15.41 -2.27 -11.84
C ARG A 497 -14.02 -1.77 -12.29
N THR A 498 -13.86 -1.51 -13.57
CA THR A 498 -12.58 -1.10 -14.20
C THR A 498 -12.09 0.28 -13.77
N MET A 499 -12.94 1.09 -13.14
CA MET A 499 -12.54 2.39 -12.58
C MET A 499 -11.80 2.23 -11.25
N GLU A 500 -12.17 1.24 -10.45
CA GLU A 500 -11.54 0.93 -9.17
C GLU A 500 -10.32 0.02 -9.38
N ILE A 501 -10.49 -1.03 -10.19
CA ILE A 501 -9.46 -2.03 -10.48
C ILE A 501 -9.13 -1.97 -11.97
N PRO A 502 -7.99 -1.36 -12.36
CA PRO A 502 -7.59 -1.27 -13.76
C PRO A 502 -7.47 -2.66 -14.41
N PRO A 503 -7.82 -2.79 -15.71
CA PRO A 503 -7.69 -4.06 -16.43
C PRO A 503 -6.29 -4.67 -16.38
N GLY A 504 -5.25 -3.84 -16.35
CA GLY A 504 -3.86 -4.28 -16.20
C GLY A 504 -3.60 -4.94 -14.84
N LEU A 505 -4.21 -4.44 -13.77
CA LEU A 505 -4.11 -5.05 -12.45
C LEU A 505 -4.83 -6.41 -12.41
N ILE A 506 -6.02 -6.51 -13.02
CA ILE A 506 -6.75 -7.78 -13.15
C ILE A 506 -5.87 -8.82 -13.85
N LEU A 507 -5.22 -8.45 -14.97
CA LEU A 507 -4.33 -9.34 -15.71
C LEU A 507 -3.10 -9.74 -14.87
N LYS A 508 -2.51 -8.80 -14.12
CA LYS A 508 -1.37 -9.07 -13.24
C LYS A 508 -1.76 -10.03 -12.11
N LEU A 509 -2.95 -9.87 -11.55
CA LEU A 509 -3.47 -10.71 -10.47
C LEU A 509 -3.97 -12.08 -10.98
N ALA A 510 -4.47 -12.15 -12.22
CA ALA A 510 -4.90 -13.39 -12.86
C ALA A 510 -3.72 -14.27 -13.35
N ASP A 511 -2.51 -13.75 -13.38
CA ASP A 511 -1.30 -14.51 -13.73
C ASP A 511 -0.89 -15.45 -12.58
N LYS A 512 -1.69 -16.51 -12.43
CA LYS A 512 -1.61 -17.49 -11.35
C LYS A 512 -0.27 -18.24 -11.27
N GLY A 513 0.53 -18.20 -12.34
CA GLY A 513 1.84 -18.88 -12.37
C GLY A 513 2.93 -18.19 -11.56
N ALA A 514 2.73 -16.94 -11.22
CA ALA A 514 3.69 -16.10 -10.50
C ALA A 514 3.22 -15.67 -9.10
N ASP A 515 1.99 -16.02 -8.66
CA ASP A 515 1.41 -15.52 -7.44
C ASP A 515 1.71 -16.40 -6.22
N ALA A 516 2.28 -15.81 -5.15
CA ALA A 516 2.53 -16.48 -3.89
C ALA A 516 1.22 -16.94 -3.20
N LEU A 517 0.09 -16.33 -3.57
CA LEU A 517 -1.24 -16.64 -3.04
C LEU A 517 -2.06 -17.54 -3.99
N ALA A 518 -1.48 -17.98 -5.10
CA ALA A 518 -2.19 -18.75 -6.11
C ALA A 518 -2.76 -20.07 -5.57
N GLY A 519 -3.98 -20.37 -5.97
CA GLY A 519 -4.62 -21.66 -5.74
C GLY A 519 -5.38 -21.80 -4.42
N LYS A 520 -5.36 -20.79 -3.53
CA LYS A 520 -6.19 -20.75 -2.32
C LYS A 520 -7.03 -19.49 -2.27
N PRO A 521 -8.26 -19.53 -1.70
CA PRO A 521 -9.07 -18.34 -1.44
C PRO A 521 -8.29 -17.28 -0.65
N ASN A 522 -8.28 -16.02 -1.13
CA ASN A 522 -7.54 -14.93 -0.51
C ASN A 522 -8.10 -13.55 -0.91
N ASP A 523 -7.75 -12.53 -0.15
CA ASP A 523 -8.13 -11.13 -0.40
C ASP A 523 -7.05 -10.30 -1.13
N LEU A 524 -6.12 -10.94 -1.83
CA LEU A 524 -4.91 -10.44 -2.48
C LEU A 524 -3.69 -10.25 -1.54
N VAL A 525 -3.87 -10.36 -0.24
CA VAL A 525 -2.77 -10.24 0.75
C VAL A 525 -2.73 -11.42 1.71
N VAL A 526 -3.89 -11.90 2.16
CA VAL A 526 -4.01 -12.94 3.17
C VAL A 526 -4.95 -14.05 2.69
N HIS A 527 -4.55 -15.31 2.91
CA HIS A 527 -5.45 -16.43 2.68
C HIS A 527 -6.62 -16.44 3.66
N VAL A 528 -7.83 -16.75 3.20
CA VAL A 528 -9.03 -16.80 4.04
C VAL A 528 -8.85 -17.73 5.24
N GLU A 529 -8.22 -18.89 5.05
CA GLU A 529 -7.89 -19.83 6.12
C GLU A 529 -7.00 -19.17 7.18
N ALA A 530 -5.98 -18.43 6.77
CA ALA A 530 -5.05 -17.77 7.69
C ALA A 530 -5.69 -16.64 8.50
N MET A 531 -6.76 -16.02 8.00
CA MET A 531 -7.47 -14.95 8.72
C MET A 531 -8.15 -15.46 10.01
N THR A 532 -8.54 -16.73 10.03
CA THR A 532 -9.23 -17.35 11.18
C THR A 532 -8.38 -18.38 11.91
N GLN A 533 -7.13 -18.56 11.53
CA GLN A 533 -6.23 -19.51 12.16
C GLN A 533 -5.72 -18.96 13.49
N ILE A 534 -6.44 -19.32 14.57
CA ILE A 534 -6.12 -18.95 15.94
C ILE A 534 -6.12 -20.24 16.77
N ASP A 535 -4.93 -20.65 17.24
CA ASP A 535 -4.70 -21.83 18.08
C ASP A 535 -5.53 -23.08 17.68
N PRO A 536 -5.36 -23.59 16.46
CA PRO A 536 -6.25 -24.61 15.90
C PRO A 536 -6.26 -25.92 16.69
N GLY A 537 -5.28 -26.12 17.58
CA GLY A 537 -5.22 -27.31 18.45
C GLY A 537 -6.13 -27.24 19.69
N VAL A 538 -6.66 -26.08 20.02
CA VAL A 538 -7.38 -25.84 21.28
C VAL A 538 -8.90 -25.74 21.05
N GLY A 539 -9.33 -25.48 19.85
CA GLY A 539 -10.72 -25.28 19.50
C GLY A 539 -10.95 -23.94 18.78
N ALA A 540 -12.22 -23.63 18.48
CA ALA A 540 -12.55 -22.43 17.72
C ALA A 540 -12.64 -21.21 18.65
N TYR A 541 -11.64 -20.34 18.61
CA TYR A 541 -11.72 -19.00 19.23
C TYR A 541 -12.74 -18.10 18.53
N VAL A 542 -12.84 -18.19 17.18
CA VAL A 542 -13.76 -17.35 16.40
C VAL A 542 -15.20 -17.83 16.59
N ARG A 543 -16.00 -17.01 17.29
CA ARG A 543 -17.39 -17.30 17.61
C ARG A 543 -18.35 -16.91 16.49
N GLU A 544 -18.09 -15.80 15.84
CA GLU A 544 -18.88 -15.32 14.69
C GLU A 544 -17.96 -14.89 13.54
N LYS A 545 -18.42 -15.13 12.33
CA LYS A 545 -17.71 -14.78 11.11
C LYS A 545 -18.63 -14.08 10.11
N LEU A 546 -18.21 -12.92 9.61
CA LEU A 546 -18.71 -12.35 8.37
C LEU A 546 -17.79 -12.80 7.24
N ASP A 547 -18.26 -13.64 6.34
CA ASP A 547 -17.51 -14.11 5.19
C ASP A 547 -18.14 -13.56 3.90
N TYR A 548 -17.42 -12.71 3.20
CA TYR A 548 -17.87 -12.17 1.92
C TYR A 548 -17.87 -13.23 0.80
N GLY A 549 -17.31 -14.42 1.07
CA GLY A 549 -17.17 -15.50 0.09
C GLY A 549 -16.36 -15.04 -1.13
N THR A 550 -16.46 -15.78 -2.23
CA THR A 550 -15.76 -15.41 -3.49
C THR A 550 -16.52 -14.28 -4.19
N ASN A 551 -15.90 -13.10 -4.25
CA ASN A 551 -16.52 -11.89 -4.77
C ASN A 551 -15.53 -11.02 -5.57
N GLY A 552 -16.03 -10.03 -6.32
CA GLY A 552 -15.22 -9.10 -7.10
C GLY A 552 -15.13 -7.70 -6.49
N THR A 553 -15.37 -7.55 -5.19
CA THR A 553 -15.46 -6.24 -4.53
C THR A 553 -14.48 -6.10 -3.38
N VAL A 554 -14.51 -7.02 -2.43
CA VAL A 554 -13.86 -6.89 -1.13
C VAL A 554 -12.47 -7.50 -1.19
N HIS A 555 -11.49 -6.70 -1.56
CA HIS A 555 -10.07 -6.99 -1.45
C HIS A 555 -9.49 -6.41 -0.15
N HIS A 556 -8.22 -6.70 0.16
CA HIS A 556 -7.59 -6.38 1.44
C HIS A 556 -7.82 -4.95 1.94
N CYS A 557 -7.67 -3.93 1.12
CA CYS A 557 -7.84 -2.52 1.52
C CYS A 557 -9.29 -2.01 1.38
N ARG A 558 -10.30 -2.89 1.35
CA ARG A 558 -11.68 -2.47 1.11
C ARG A 558 -12.66 -2.76 2.24
N TYR A 559 -12.34 -3.59 3.18
CA TYR A 559 -13.27 -4.04 4.22
C TYR A 559 -14.04 -2.91 4.92
N PHE A 560 -13.37 -1.84 5.33
CA PHE A 560 -14.01 -0.71 6.03
C PHE A 560 -14.77 0.25 5.10
N HIS A 561 -14.81 -0.03 3.80
CA HIS A 561 -15.70 0.65 2.85
C HIS A 561 -17.04 -0.06 2.71
N GLU A 562 -17.14 -1.29 3.22
CA GLU A 562 -18.33 -2.12 3.02
C GLU A 562 -19.33 -1.92 4.17
N PRO A 563 -20.61 -1.65 3.83
CA PRO A 563 -21.67 -1.50 4.83
C PRO A 563 -21.77 -2.69 5.77
N ASP A 564 -21.72 -3.91 5.22
CA ASP A 564 -21.83 -5.14 6.00
C ASP A 564 -20.74 -5.29 7.06
N THR A 565 -19.52 -4.77 6.80
CA THR A 565 -18.44 -4.72 7.79
C THR A 565 -18.84 -3.80 8.94
N ALA A 566 -19.32 -2.59 8.66
CA ALA A 566 -19.74 -1.64 9.68
C ALA A 566 -20.91 -2.17 10.50
N ASP A 567 -21.88 -2.82 9.87
CA ASP A 567 -23.04 -3.45 10.52
C ASP A 567 -22.62 -4.63 11.41
N ALA A 568 -21.68 -5.46 10.97
CA ALA A 568 -21.12 -6.54 11.78
C ALA A 568 -20.40 -5.99 13.02
N LEU A 569 -19.54 -4.98 12.85
CA LEU A 569 -18.87 -4.31 13.96
C LEU A 569 -19.89 -3.71 14.94
N ALA A 570 -20.91 -3.00 14.45
CA ALA A 570 -21.96 -2.42 15.28
C ALA A 570 -22.73 -3.49 16.07
N ARG A 571 -23.00 -4.63 15.46
CA ARG A 571 -23.72 -5.75 16.11
C ARG A 571 -22.86 -6.44 17.17
N TRP A 572 -21.60 -6.72 16.86
CA TRP A 572 -20.72 -7.51 17.72
C TRP A 572 -20.14 -6.71 18.89
N LEU A 573 -19.97 -5.39 18.72
CA LEU A 573 -19.40 -4.50 19.74
C LEU A 573 -20.46 -3.77 20.57
N LYS A 574 -21.74 -4.10 20.39
CA LYS A 574 -22.81 -3.51 21.23
C LYS A 574 -22.57 -3.75 22.71
N SER A 575 -22.81 -2.68 23.48
CA SER A 575 -23.00 -2.82 24.92
C SER A 575 -24.34 -3.50 25.20
N ASN A 576 -24.29 -4.61 25.88
CA ASN A 576 -25.45 -5.10 26.61
C ASN A 576 -25.50 -4.41 27.96
#